data_d17533a928e4caf5b0b0fdade7e96cb8
#
_entry.id   d17533a928e4caf5b0b0fdade7e96cb8
#
_cell.length_a   1.000
_cell.length_b   1.000
_cell.length_c   1.000
_cell.angle_alpha   90.00
_cell.angle_beta   90.00
_cell.angle_gamma   90.00
#
_symmetry.space_group_name_H-M   'P 1'
#
loop_
_entity.id
_entity.type
_entity.pdbx_description
1 polymer ?
#
loop_
_entity_poly.entity_id
_entity_poly.type
_entity_poly.pdbx_seq_one_letter_code
_entity_poly.pdbx_strand_id
1 'polypeptide(L)'
;MVDIITKCRLCDSNDLDNLFEFGPIALANAYVKSEDLFKNEDKFTLTPCRCLKCGHVQIRETIKKEILFSDYLYSSSTSGSLSKYFKQYTDEVIEFLKLKPNVGYILDLGSNDGVTLKHFLDLGFKVLGVEPASNLSKIANDNGINTINGFFNEKVAKDILYQYGFPLCILSSNTYAHLEDHDSFTNGVKILLNDNNYFVFENASLL
;
A
#
# COMPACT_ATOMS: atom_id res chain seq x y z
N MET A 1 -14.72 -6.67 13.54
CA MET A 1 -14.32 -7.96 14.14
C MET A 1 -12.81 -8.04 13.98
N VAL A 2 -12.09 -8.42 14.99
CA VAL A 2 -10.61 -8.55 15.00
C VAL A 2 -10.30 -10.03 15.02
N ASP A 3 -9.44 -10.48 14.13
CA ASP A 3 -8.94 -11.85 14.11
C ASP A 3 -7.52 -11.86 14.73
N ILE A 4 -7.20 -12.93 15.45
CA ILE A 4 -5.87 -13.09 16.07
C ILE A 4 -5.12 -14.16 15.29
N ILE A 5 -3.96 -13.79 14.75
CA ILE A 5 -3.13 -14.75 14.02
C ILE A 5 -2.56 -15.81 14.97
N THR A 6 -2.57 -17.05 14.51
CA THR A 6 -1.93 -18.20 15.17
C THR A 6 -0.67 -18.66 14.44
N LYS A 7 -0.43 -18.12 13.24
CA LYS A 7 0.70 -18.44 12.37
C LYS A 7 1.39 -17.20 11.87
N CYS A 8 2.67 -17.32 11.59
CA CYS A 8 3.43 -16.28 10.91
C CYS A 8 2.92 -16.04 9.49
N ARG A 9 2.66 -14.77 9.14
CA ARG A 9 2.18 -14.37 7.80
C ARG A 9 3.18 -14.66 6.66
N LEU A 10 4.48 -14.86 6.98
CA LEU A 10 5.50 -15.10 5.96
C LEU A 10 5.94 -16.56 5.83
N CYS A 11 5.88 -17.37 6.90
CA CYS A 11 6.45 -18.72 6.87
C CYS A 11 5.57 -19.80 7.49
N ASP A 12 4.31 -19.47 7.84
CA ASP A 12 3.30 -20.36 8.44
C ASP A 12 3.70 -21.06 9.75
N SER A 13 4.83 -20.66 10.37
CA SER A 13 5.22 -21.21 11.66
C SER A 13 4.25 -20.78 12.76
N ASN A 14 3.93 -21.71 13.67
CA ASN A 14 3.14 -21.41 14.87
C ASN A 14 3.98 -20.82 16.02
N ASP A 15 5.31 -20.78 15.87
CA ASP A 15 6.23 -20.29 16.91
C ASP A 15 6.28 -18.77 16.93
N LEU A 16 5.27 -18.17 17.53
CA LEU A 16 5.14 -16.73 17.70
C LEU A 16 5.34 -16.33 19.16
N ASP A 17 6.33 -15.46 19.39
CA ASP A 17 6.69 -14.90 20.69
C ASP A 17 6.16 -13.46 20.80
N ASN A 18 5.29 -13.20 21.76
CA ASN A 18 4.78 -11.84 22.01
C ASN A 18 5.88 -10.99 22.64
N LEU A 19 6.13 -9.83 22.07
CA LEU A 19 7.15 -8.91 22.57
C LEU A 19 6.61 -8.06 23.73
N PHE A 20 5.46 -7.45 23.55
CA PHE A 20 4.74 -6.65 24.56
C PHE A 20 3.30 -6.40 24.12
N GLU A 21 2.49 -5.79 24.97
CA GLU A 21 1.11 -5.38 24.66
C GLU A 21 0.96 -3.88 24.89
N PHE A 22 0.47 -3.16 23.89
CA PHE A 22 0.12 -1.75 24.04
C PHE A 22 -1.23 -1.53 24.74
N GLY A 23 -2.01 -2.60 24.90
CA GLY A 23 -3.40 -2.51 25.34
C GLY A 23 -4.35 -1.95 24.29
N PRO A 24 -5.59 -1.62 24.68
CA PRO A 24 -6.60 -1.14 23.74
C PRO A 24 -6.35 0.33 23.35
N ILE A 25 -6.08 0.56 22.06
CA ILE A 25 -5.88 1.88 21.46
C ILE A 25 -6.83 2.09 20.28
N ALA A 26 -7.15 3.35 19.98
CA ALA A 26 -7.89 3.73 18.80
C ALA A 26 -7.06 3.53 17.52
N LEU A 27 -7.72 3.41 16.37
CA LEU A 27 -7.04 3.26 15.08
C LEU A 27 -6.27 4.53 14.73
N ALA A 28 -5.06 4.35 14.25
CA ALA A 28 -4.28 5.44 13.67
C ALA A 28 -5.00 6.02 12.44
N ASN A 29 -4.94 7.34 12.27
CA ASN A 29 -5.59 8.09 11.18
C ASN A 29 -7.14 8.01 11.14
N ALA A 30 -7.78 7.38 12.11
CA ALA A 30 -9.24 7.40 12.27
C ALA A 30 -9.67 8.65 13.08
N TYR A 31 -9.49 9.83 12.50
CA TYR A 31 -9.82 11.09 13.17
C TYR A 31 -11.32 11.22 13.39
N VAL A 32 -11.72 11.52 14.64
CA VAL A 32 -13.10 11.78 14.99
C VAL A 32 -13.53 13.16 14.52
N LYS A 33 -14.75 13.28 14.01
CA LYS A 33 -15.35 14.59 13.67
C LYS A 33 -15.65 15.38 14.94
N SER A 34 -15.70 16.72 14.84
CA SER A 34 -16.00 17.58 15.97
C SER A 34 -17.30 17.27 16.70
N GLU A 35 -18.33 16.80 15.95
CA GLU A 35 -19.63 16.37 16.47
C GLU A 35 -19.56 15.04 17.23
N ASP A 36 -18.51 14.26 17.03
CA ASP A 36 -18.31 12.92 17.58
C ASP A 36 -17.29 12.87 18.71
N LEU A 37 -16.71 14.01 19.12
CA LEU A 37 -15.65 14.11 20.15
C LEU A 37 -16.04 13.49 21.52
N PHE A 38 -17.32 13.35 21.78
CA PHE A 38 -17.85 12.77 23.04
C PHE A 38 -18.32 11.32 22.87
N LYS A 39 -18.22 10.74 21.67
CA LYS A 39 -18.53 9.33 21.42
C LYS A 39 -17.34 8.47 21.81
N ASN A 40 -17.62 7.26 22.31
CA ASN A 40 -16.58 6.28 22.51
C ASN A 40 -16.03 5.81 21.18
N GLU A 41 -14.70 5.89 21.02
CA GLU A 41 -13.99 5.31 19.89
C GLU A 41 -13.83 3.80 20.07
N ASP A 42 -13.94 3.06 18.98
CA ASP A 42 -13.56 1.65 18.94
C ASP A 42 -12.05 1.51 19.22
N LYS A 43 -11.71 0.64 20.16
CA LYS A 43 -10.34 0.38 20.56
C LYS A 43 -9.96 -1.06 20.27
N PHE A 44 -8.74 -1.23 19.85
CA PHE A 44 -8.18 -2.52 19.45
C PHE A 44 -6.90 -2.78 20.23
N THR A 45 -6.70 -4.00 20.69
CA THR A 45 -5.43 -4.43 21.26
C THR A 45 -4.37 -4.41 20.17
N LEU A 46 -3.15 -4.09 20.54
CA LEU A 46 -2.00 -4.10 19.64
C LEU A 46 -0.86 -4.88 20.29
N THR A 47 -0.58 -6.07 19.77
CA THR A 47 0.40 -7.02 20.30
C THR A 47 1.47 -7.36 19.26
N PRO A 48 2.60 -6.64 19.21
CA PRO A 48 3.74 -7.06 18.41
C PRO A 48 4.25 -8.43 18.83
N CYS A 49 4.51 -9.29 17.85
CA CYS A 49 5.12 -10.58 18.06
C CYS A 49 6.23 -10.85 17.04
N ARG A 50 7.18 -11.70 17.42
CA ARG A 50 8.27 -12.17 16.56
C ARG A 50 8.06 -13.64 16.23
N CYS A 51 8.23 -14.00 14.97
CA CYS A 51 8.33 -15.41 14.58
C CYS A 51 9.71 -15.95 14.95
N LEU A 52 9.76 -17.00 15.77
CA LEU A 52 11.04 -17.61 16.19
C LEU A 52 11.71 -18.40 15.07
N LYS A 53 10.96 -18.78 14.01
CA LYS A 53 11.52 -19.51 12.86
C LYS A 53 12.18 -18.60 11.83
N CYS A 54 11.52 -17.50 11.41
CA CYS A 54 12.02 -16.64 10.33
C CYS A 54 12.44 -15.23 10.79
N GLY A 55 12.22 -14.87 12.06
CA GLY A 55 12.57 -13.58 12.61
C GLY A 55 11.57 -12.44 12.31
N HIS A 56 10.55 -12.69 11.50
CA HIS A 56 9.57 -11.67 11.13
C HIS A 56 8.83 -11.08 12.33
N VAL A 57 8.83 -9.75 12.45
CA VAL A 57 8.07 -9.03 13.47
C VAL A 57 6.76 -8.53 12.85
N GLN A 58 5.65 -8.82 13.52
CA GLN A 58 4.30 -8.56 13.04
C GLN A 58 3.34 -8.30 14.20
N ILE A 59 2.16 -7.76 13.90
CA ILE A 59 1.09 -7.57 14.88
C ILE A 59 0.20 -8.81 14.89
N ARG A 60 -0.21 -9.25 16.08
CA ARG A 60 -1.09 -10.41 16.25
C ARG A 60 -2.50 -10.15 15.77
N GLU A 61 -3.01 -8.97 16.02
CA GLU A 61 -4.35 -8.58 15.66
C GLU A 61 -4.42 -8.27 14.16
N THR A 62 -5.47 -8.78 13.50
CA THR A 62 -5.82 -8.43 12.12
C THR A 62 -7.16 -7.72 12.15
N ILE A 63 -7.15 -6.43 11.87
CA ILE A 63 -8.36 -5.64 11.69
C ILE A 63 -8.73 -5.74 10.22
N LYS A 64 -10.01 -5.95 9.92
CA LYS A 64 -10.46 -6.05 8.52
C LYS A 64 -10.00 -4.82 7.73
N LYS A 65 -9.37 -5.07 6.59
CA LYS A 65 -8.81 -4.03 5.71
C LYS A 65 -9.84 -3.01 5.26
N GLU A 66 -11.11 -3.40 5.15
CA GLU A 66 -12.22 -2.51 4.81
C GLU A 66 -12.46 -1.45 5.90
N ILE A 67 -12.21 -1.79 7.18
CA ILE A 67 -12.32 -0.83 8.31
C ILE A 67 -11.15 0.16 8.26
N LEU A 68 -9.95 -0.33 7.89
CA LEU A 68 -8.73 0.48 7.91
C LEU A 68 -8.63 1.41 6.69
N PHE A 69 -9.07 0.95 5.50
CA PHE A 69 -8.64 1.56 4.25
C PHE A 69 -9.77 1.89 3.25
N SER A 70 -11.07 1.62 3.56
CA SER A 70 -12.15 1.98 2.60
C SER A 70 -12.42 3.48 2.52
N ASP A 71 -12.20 4.21 3.61
CA ASP A 71 -12.24 5.68 3.69
C ASP A 71 -11.04 6.13 4.53
N TYR A 72 -9.98 6.58 3.87
CA TYR A 72 -8.71 6.86 4.51
C TYR A 72 -8.42 8.36 4.47
N LEU A 73 -8.31 8.96 5.66
CA LEU A 73 -8.20 10.43 5.78
C LEU A 73 -6.79 10.98 5.50
N TYR A 74 -5.78 10.12 5.47
CA TYR A 74 -4.42 10.56 5.18
C TYR A 74 -4.20 10.69 3.68
N SER A 75 -4.10 11.93 3.19
CA SER A 75 -3.78 12.26 1.79
C SER A 75 -2.31 12.67 1.70
N SER A 76 -1.54 11.98 0.88
CA SER A 76 -0.09 12.18 0.75
C SER A 76 0.27 13.55 0.17
N SER A 77 -0.58 14.13 -0.67
CA SER A 77 -0.36 15.46 -1.27
C SER A 77 -0.48 16.62 -0.29
N THR A 78 -1.07 16.42 0.90
CA THR A 78 -1.25 17.48 1.89
C THR A 78 0.07 17.95 2.53
N SER A 79 1.13 17.15 2.44
CA SER A 79 2.46 17.48 2.95
C SER A 79 3.40 17.93 1.84
N GLY A 80 3.80 19.22 1.85
CA GLY A 80 4.74 19.73 0.87
C GLY A 80 6.13 19.06 0.90
N SER A 81 6.58 18.58 2.07
CA SER A 81 7.81 17.80 2.19
C SER A 81 7.70 16.42 1.53
N LEU A 82 6.56 15.78 1.67
CA LEU A 82 6.31 14.48 1.09
C LEU A 82 6.17 14.55 -0.44
N SER A 83 5.50 15.60 -0.95
CA SER A 83 5.45 15.84 -2.40
C SER A 83 6.86 16.05 -3.00
N LYS A 84 7.73 16.80 -2.29
CA LYS A 84 9.13 16.97 -2.71
C LYS A 84 9.90 15.66 -2.68
N TYR A 85 9.68 14.83 -1.66
CA TYR A 85 10.27 13.50 -1.55
C TYR A 85 9.85 12.61 -2.73
N PHE A 86 8.56 12.51 -3.02
CA PHE A 86 8.09 11.67 -4.13
C PHE A 86 8.54 12.16 -5.49
N LYS A 87 8.73 13.48 -5.65
CA LYS A 87 9.36 14.00 -6.87
C LYS A 87 10.80 13.49 -7.01
N GLN A 88 11.62 13.60 -5.96
CA GLN A 88 12.98 13.08 -5.98
C GLN A 88 13.01 11.57 -6.20
N TYR A 89 12.17 10.81 -5.51
CA TYR A 89 12.00 9.37 -5.69
C TYR A 89 11.67 9.00 -7.14
N THR A 90 10.76 9.73 -7.77
CA THR A 90 10.40 9.54 -9.19
C THR A 90 11.61 9.75 -10.10
N ASP A 91 12.35 10.85 -9.91
CA ASP A 91 13.54 11.17 -10.68
C ASP A 91 14.60 10.05 -10.55
N GLU A 92 14.86 9.59 -9.31
CA GLU A 92 15.81 8.49 -9.02
C GLU A 92 15.40 7.14 -9.65
N VAL A 93 14.12 6.78 -9.59
CA VAL A 93 13.58 5.54 -10.22
C VAL A 93 13.75 5.60 -11.73
N ILE A 94 13.42 6.73 -12.36
CA ILE A 94 13.57 6.91 -13.82
C ILE A 94 15.03 6.80 -14.23
N GLU A 95 15.93 7.47 -13.53
CA GLU A 95 17.38 7.46 -13.83
C GLU A 95 17.99 6.06 -13.64
N PHE A 96 17.73 5.44 -12.48
CA PHE A 96 18.29 4.13 -12.12
C PHE A 96 17.83 3.03 -13.08
N LEU A 97 16.54 2.98 -13.41
CA LEU A 97 15.97 1.99 -14.31
C LEU A 97 16.04 2.39 -15.79
N LYS A 98 16.52 3.61 -16.10
CA LYS A 98 16.59 4.18 -17.46
C LYS A 98 15.25 4.14 -18.18
N LEU A 99 14.16 4.43 -17.44
CA LEU A 99 12.81 4.41 -17.97
C LEU A 99 12.62 5.51 -19.02
N LYS A 100 11.81 5.21 -20.05
CA LYS A 100 11.48 6.18 -21.11
C LYS A 100 9.96 6.34 -21.20
N PRO A 101 9.45 7.58 -21.32
CA PRO A 101 8.03 7.80 -21.56
C PRO A 101 7.58 7.18 -22.89
N ASN A 102 6.27 6.91 -23.02
CA ASN A 102 5.62 6.36 -24.23
C ASN A 102 5.96 4.90 -24.61
N VAL A 103 6.75 4.18 -23.81
CA VAL A 103 7.04 2.76 -24.08
C VAL A 103 6.06 1.82 -23.35
N GLY A 104 5.42 2.30 -22.28
CA GLY A 104 4.46 1.55 -21.47
C GLY A 104 3.86 2.45 -20.39
N TYR A 105 3.52 1.91 -19.25
CA TYR A 105 2.94 2.67 -18.13
C TYR A 105 3.60 2.32 -16.79
N ILE A 106 3.48 3.23 -15.83
CA ILE A 106 3.88 3.03 -14.44
C ILE A 106 2.65 2.62 -13.65
N LEU A 107 2.75 1.54 -12.90
CA LEU A 107 1.70 1.04 -11.99
C LEU A 107 2.10 1.33 -10.55
N ASP A 108 1.22 1.94 -9.76
CA ASP A 108 1.46 2.18 -8.33
C ASP A 108 0.38 1.47 -7.48
N LEU A 109 0.84 0.61 -6.56
CA LEU A 109 -0.01 -0.22 -5.71
C LEU A 109 -0.10 0.40 -4.30
N GLY A 110 -1.30 0.86 -3.93
CA GLY A 110 -1.54 1.73 -2.78
C GLY A 110 -1.22 3.18 -3.14
N SER A 111 -1.72 3.63 -4.30
CA SER A 111 -1.32 4.91 -4.92
C SER A 111 -1.80 6.16 -4.18
N ASN A 112 -2.62 6.01 -3.13
CA ASN A 112 -3.19 7.11 -2.35
C ASN A 112 -3.91 8.11 -3.27
N ASP A 113 -3.72 9.41 -3.09
CA ASP A 113 -4.27 10.48 -3.94
C ASP A 113 -3.50 10.70 -5.26
N GLY A 114 -2.54 9.81 -5.59
CA GLY A 114 -1.80 9.79 -6.84
C GLY A 114 -0.60 10.73 -6.88
N VAL A 115 -0.13 11.26 -5.74
CA VAL A 115 0.98 12.23 -5.71
C VAL A 115 2.24 11.71 -6.41
N THR A 116 2.62 10.45 -6.21
CA THR A 116 3.76 9.82 -6.89
C THR A 116 3.53 9.73 -8.40
N LEU A 117 2.37 9.22 -8.79
CA LEU A 117 2.00 9.05 -10.20
C LEU A 117 1.89 10.39 -10.94
N LYS A 118 1.50 11.46 -10.24
CA LYS A 118 1.46 12.81 -10.81
C LYS A 118 2.82 13.25 -11.35
N HIS A 119 3.90 12.96 -10.63
CA HIS A 119 5.24 13.31 -11.08
C HIS A 119 5.65 12.54 -12.33
N PHE A 120 5.33 11.24 -12.44
CA PHE A 120 5.54 10.47 -13.65
C PHE A 120 4.69 11.00 -14.83
N LEU A 121 3.43 11.35 -14.56
CA LEU A 121 2.53 11.91 -15.56
C LEU A 121 3.06 13.22 -16.14
N ASP A 122 3.57 14.12 -15.28
CA ASP A 122 4.15 15.40 -15.67
C ASP A 122 5.42 15.24 -16.54
N LEU A 123 6.11 14.11 -16.41
CA LEU A 123 7.26 13.73 -17.25
C LEU A 123 6.86 12.95 -18.51
N GLY A 124 5.56 12.82 -18.80
CA GLY A 124 5.04 12.22 -20.02
C GLY A 124 4.85 10.70 -19.98
N PHE A 125 4.94 10.07 -18.80
CA PHE A 125 4.61 8.66 -18.64
C PHE A 125 3.10 8.45 -18.59
N LYS A 126 2.62 7.32 -19.14
CA LYS A 126 1.29 6.82 -18.80
C LYS A 126 1.34 6.25 -17.38
N VAL A 127 0.26 6.40 -16.63
CA VAL A 127 0.19 5.98 -15.23
C VAL A 127 -1.11 5.23 -14.93
N LEU A 128 -1.05 4.31 -13.98
CA LEU A 128 -2.19 3.59 -13.44
C LEU A 128 -2.00 3.41 -11.93
N GLY A 129 -2.98 3.81 -11.14
CA GLY A 129 -3.02 3.57 -9.70
C GLY A 129 -3.96 2.42 -9.34
N VAL A 130 -3.70 1.76 -8.20
CA VAL A 130 -4.64 0.90 -7.51
C VAL A 130 -4.73 1.38 -6.08
N GLU A 131 -5.91 1.82 -5.64
CA GLU A 131 -6.12 2.42 -4.32
C GLU A 131 -7.45 1.96 -3.70
N PRO A 132 -7.45 1.31 -2.53
CA PRO A 132 -8.68 0.83 -1.91
C PRO A 132 -9.55 1.95 -1.32
N ALA A 133 -8.96 3.06 -0.86
CA ALA A 133 -9.70 4.18 -0.31
C ALA A 133 -10.50 4.92 -1.39
N SER A 134 -11.82 4.85 -1.30
CA SER A 134 -12.71 5.42 -2.31
C SER A 134 -12.59 6.94 -2.44
N ASN A 135 -12.37 7.64 -1.33
CA ASN A 135 -12.15 9.08 -1.29
C ASN A 135 -10.83 9.46 -1.97
N LEU A 136 -9.75 8.71 -1.76
CA LEU A 136 -8.43 9.00 -2.34
C LEU A 136 -8.37 8.64 -3.82
N SER A 137 -8.88 7.46 -4.20
CA SER A 137 -8.96 7.07 -5.62
C SER A 137 -9.81 8.06 -6.43
N LYS A 138 -10.87 8.61 -5.82
CA LYS A 138 -11.66 9.68 -6.45
C LYS A 138 -10.84 10.94 -6.67
N ILE A 139 -10.09 11.40 -5.65
CA ILE A 139 -9.20 12.56 -5.77
C ILE A 139 -8.18 12.35 -6.89
N ALA A 140 -7.54 11.18 -6.95
CA ALA A 140 -6.58 10.85 -8.00
C ALA A 140 -7.23 10.93 -9.40
N ASN A 141 -8.40 10.31 -9.59
CA ASN A 141 -9.12 10.34 -10.86
C ASN A 141 -9.58 11.75 -11.25
N ASP A 142 -10.08 12.53 -10.31
CA ASP A 142 -10.49 13.94 -10.54
C ASP A 142 -9.27 14.81 -10.98
N ASN A 143 -8.06 14.42 -10.57
CA ASN A 143 -6.79 15.05 -10.98
C ASN A 143 -6.17 14.44 -12.25
N GLY A 144 -6.91 13.58 -12.97
CA GLY A 144 -6.46 12.99 -14.24
C GLY A 144 -5.50 11.80 -14.08
N ILE A 145 -5.36 11.24 -12.88
CA ILE A 145 -4.54 10.06 -12.60
C ILE A 145 -5.46 8.84 -12.61
N ASN A 146 -5.41 8.05 -13.69
CA ASN A 146 -6.24 6.85 -13.81
C ASN A 146 -5.97 5.89 -12.66
N THR A 147 -6.97 5.67 -11.80
CA THR A 147 -6.84 4.88 -10.57
C THR A 147 -8.02 3.93 -10.41
N ILE A 148 -7.71 2.64 -10.28
CA ILE A 148 -8.67 1.58 -9.98
C ILE A 148 -8.98 1.63 -8.47
N ASN A 149 -10.25 1.80 -8.11
CA ASN A 149 -10.65 1.71 -6.72
C ASN A 149 -10.83 0.26 -6.29
N GLY A 150 -9.94 -0.23 -5.45
CA GLY A 150 -9.98 -1.60 -4.94
C GLY A 150 -8.68 -2.05 -4.30
N PHE A 151 -8.77 -3.17 -3.57
CA PHE A 151 -7.59 -3.84 -3.03
C PHE A 151 -6.87 -4.63 -4.11
N PHE A 152 -5.56 -4.42 -4.24
CA PHE A 152 -4.75 -5.18 -5.18
C PHE A 152 -4.64 -6.65 -4.73
N ASN A 153 -4.81 -7.55 -5.67
CA ASN A 153 -4.73 -9.00 -5.50
C ASN A 153 -4.52 -9.68 -6.87
N GLU A 154 -4.40 -11.01 -6.89
CA GLU A 154 -4.20 -11.78 -8.13
C GLU A 154 -5.29 -11.54 -9.20
N LYS A 155 -6.56 -11.36 -8.79
CA LYS A 155 -7.64 -11.10 -9.73
C LYS A 155 -7.45 -9.74 -10.40
N VAL A 156 -7.23 -8.69 -9.61
CA VAL A 156 -6.99 -7.33 -10.13
C VAL A 156 -5.74 -7.31 -11.02
N ALA A 157 -4.68 -8.06 -10.66
CA ALA A 157 -3.49 -8.17 -11.49
C ALA A 157 -3.79 -8.78 -12.87
N LYS A 158 -4.61 -9.85 -12.93
CA LYS A 158 -5.04 -10.45 -14.19
C LYS A 158 -5.88 -9.51 -15.06
N ASP A 159 -6.78 -8.76 -14.42
CA ASP A 159 -7.62 -7.77 -15.11
C ASP A 159 -6.74 -6.62 -15.68
N ILE A 160 -5.76 -6.14 -14.90
CA ILE A 160 -4.78 -5.13 -15.35
C ILE A 160 -3.95 -5.68 -16.52
N LEU A 161 -3.41 -6.89 -16.41
CA LEU A 161 -2.62 -7.51 -17.49
C LEU A 161 -3.43 -7.65 -18.78
N TYR A 162 -4.68 -8.06 -18.66
CA TYR A 162 -5.57 -8.20 -19.82
C TYR A 162 -5.89 -6.86 -20.49
N GLN A 163 -6.13 -5.81 -19.69
CA GLN A 163 -6.58 -4.52 -20.21
C GLN A 163 -5.43 -3.60 -20.66
N TYR A 164 -4.30 -3.63 -19.93
CA TYR A 164 -3.19 -2.66 -20.11
C TYR A 164 -1.88 -3.31 -20.55
N GLY A 165 -1.76 -4.65 -20.48
CA GLY A 165 -0.49 -5.34 -20.71
C GLY A 165 0.47 -5.23 -19.51
N PHE A 166 1.74 -5.51 -19.75
CA PHE A 166 2.77 -5.40 -18.73
C PHE A 166 3.16 -3.94 -18.47
N PRO A 167 3.27 -3.50 -17.18
CA PRO A 167 3.80 -2.19 -16.84
C PRO A 167 5.30 -2.10 -17.14
N LEU A 168 5.83 -0.89 -17.28
CA LEU A 168 7.28 -0.64 -17.28
C LEU A 168 7.88 -0.85 -15.91
N CYS A 169 7.18 -0.38 -14.89
CA CYS A 169 7.58 -0.47 -13.49
C CYS A 169 6.33 -0.56 -12.63
N ILE A 170 6.39 -1.41 -11.62
CA ILE A 170 5.41 -1.50 -10.55
C ILE A 170 6.03 -0.82 -9.33
N LEU A 171 5.30 0.12 -8.73
CA LEU A 171 5.70 0.82 -7.51
C LEU A 171 4.80 0.36 -6.36
N SER A 172 5.33 0.40 -5.13
CA SER A 172 4.55 0.25 -3.91
C SER A 172 5.31 0.88 -2.73
N SER A 173 4.85 2.04 -2.25
CA SER A 173 5.49 2.75 -1.15
C SER A 173 4.64 2.64 0.12
N ASN A 174 5.25 2.12 1.20
CA ASN A 174 4.63 1.98 2.52
C ASN A 174 3.29 1.23 2.55
N THR A 175 3.08 0.31 1.61
CA THR A 175 1.86 -0.51 1.48
C THR A 175 2.09 -1.93 1.97
N TYR A 176 3.22 -2.54 1.63
CA TYR A 176 3.48 -3.96 1.87
C TYR A 176 3.41 -4.37 3.36
N ALA A 177 3.85 -3.50 4.26
CA ALA A 177 3.79 -3.73 5.71
C ALA A 177 2.35 -3.76 6.27
N HIS A 178 1.37 -3.25 5.54
CA HIS A 178 -0.03 -3.18 5.96
C HIS A 178 -0.91 -4.29 5.37
N LEU A 179 -0.33 -5.22 4.63
CA LEU A 179 -1.10 -6.30 4.00
C LEU A 179 -1.54 -7.34 5.03
N GLU A 180 -2.79 -7.76 4.91
CA GLU A 180 -3.32 -8.93 5.58
C GLU A 180 -2.81 -10.23 4.92
N ASP A 181 -2.82 -10.27 3.60
CA ASP A 181 -2.45 -11.41 2.74
C ASP A 181 -1.29 -11.01 1.81
N HIS A 182 -0.06 -11.31 2.26
CA HIS A 182 1.17 -11.04 1.52
C HIS A 182 1.29 -11.93 0.27
N ASP A 183 0.78 -13.17 0.33
CA ASP A 183 0.89 -14.12 -0.78
C ASP A 183 0.04 -13.67 -1.96
N SER A 184 -1.22 -13.29 -1.73
CA SER A 184 -2.10 -12.80 -2.78
C SER A 184 -1.55 -11.54 -3.45
N PHE A 185 -0.97 -10.61 -2.67
CA PHE A 185 -0.33 -9.43 -3.21
C PHE A 185 0.91 -9.78 -4.04
N THR A 186 1.81 -10.60 -3.49
CA THR A 186 3.07 -11.00 -4.15
C THR A 186 2.81 -11.81 -5.42
N ASN A 187 1.84 -12.72 -5.40
CA ASN A 187 1.40 -13.45 -6.58
C ASN A 187 0.80 -12.50 -7.63
N GLY A 188 0.03 -11.50 -7.22
CA GLY A 188 -0.45 -10.45 -8.12
C GLY A 188 0.68 -9.68 -8.78
N VAL A 189 1.69 -9.27 -8.02
CA VAL A 189 2.90 -8.63 -8.58
C VAL A 189 3.61 -9.57 -9.55
N LYS A 190 3.79 -10.84 -9.20
CA LYS A 190 4.41 -11.86 -10.05
C LYS A 190 3.69 -12.04 -11.40
N ILE A 191 2.36 -11.95 -11.43
CA ILE A 191 1.57 -11.99 -12.67
C ILE A 191 1.93 -10.84 -13.61
N LEU A 192 2.26 -9.66 -13.06
CA LEU A 192 2.57 -8.45 -13.81
C LEU A 192 4.08 -8.27 -14.09
N LEU A 193 4.93 -9.14 -13.54
CA LEU A 193 6.38 -9.12 -13.78
C LEU A 193 6.77 -10.00 -14.97
N ASN A 194 7.77 -9.52 -15.73
CA ASN A 194 8.48 -10.26 -16.77
C ASN A 194 9.96 -9.86 -16.76
N ASP A 195 10.75 -10.37 -17.70
CA ASP A 195 12.21 -10.12 -17.76
C ASP A 195 12.58 -8.66 -18.10
N ASN A 196 11.61 -7.82 -18.48
CA ASN A 196 11.86 -6.46 -18.98
C ASN A 196 11.22 -5.35 -18.13
N ASN A 197 10.63 -5.68 -16.99
CA ASN A 197 10.05 -4.70 -16.08
C ASN A 197 10.52 -4.90 -14.64
N TYR A 198 10.14 -3.99 -13.74
CA TYR A 198 10.69 -3.93 -12.39
C TYR A 198 9.57 -3.78 -11.36
N PHE A 199 9.81 -4.32 -10.17
CA PHE A 199 9.06 -3.99 -8.97
C PHE A 199 9.95 -3.22 -8.01
N VAL A 200 9.59 -1.98 -7.73
CA VAL A 200 10.25 -1.09 -6.77
C VAL A 200 9.32 -0.86 -5.60
N PHE A 201 9.77 -1.20 -4.40
CA PHE A 201 8.95 -0.97 -3.21
C PHE A 201 9.77 -0.36 -2.08
N GLU A 202 9.09 0.41 -1.25
CA GLU A 202 9.62 1.06 -0.07
C GLU A 202 8.78 0.68 1.15
N ASN A 203 9.43 0.32 2.23
CA ASN A 203 8.80 0.08 3.52
C ASN A 203 9.70 0.53 4.66
N ALA A 204 9.08 0.89 5.78
CA ALA A 204 9.79 1.09 7.02
C ALA A 204 10.49 -0.20 7.45
N SER A 205 11.71 -0.08 7.97
CA SER A 205 12.51 -1.16 8.55
C SER A 205 12.60 -1.00 10.06
N LEU A 206 12.74 -2.11 10.77
CA LEU A 206 13.07 -2.11 12.21
C LEU A 206 14.56 -1.92 12.50
N LEU A 207 15.41 -1.89 11.46
CA LEU A 207 16.86 -1.74 11.54
C LEU A 207 17.29 -0.29 11.37
#